data_9f3e02acadb48bd78c94fb77eaeb91cc
#
_entry.id   9f3e02acadb48bd78c94fb77eaeb91cc
#
_cell.length_a   1.000
_cell.length_b   1.000
_cell.length_c   1.000
_cell.angle_alpha   90.00
_cell.angle_beta   90.00
_cell.angle_gamma   90.00
#
_symmetry.space_group_name_H-M   'P 1'
#
loop_
_entity.id
_entity.type
_entity.pdbx_description
1 polymer ?
#
loop_
_entity_poly.entity_id
_entity_poly.type
_entity_poly.pdbx_seq_one_letter_code
_entity_poly.pdbx_strand_id
1 'polypeptide(L)'
;MSAILLGAAPVFAHDHTPPSDTSGIAIPNISHGEMAILASYRAEIVALAHQVRQPQPDFTTLLRYTGIQYADCLWGVVPGSISDEASPFNECSHAYLAASKALLLTMRSLPEVGDKAESLISRIDAEVTLTGAAFIGCLYSGEEFNTASLVRPQWLSSLFHPPTLLTLLALFLGPVGVSLAASRMARTATLRRASA
;
A
#
# COMPACT_ATOMS: atom_id res chain seq x y z
N MET A 1 15.81 6.11 -46.82
CA MET A 1 14.70 5.58 -45.98
C MET A 1 15.34 4.67 -44.95
N SER A 2 15.52 5.18 -43.71
CA SER A 2 16.10 4.37 -42.58
C SER A 2 14.95 3.80 -41.75
N ALA A 3 14.81 2.51 -41.72
CA ALA A 3 13.85 1.80 -40.90
C ALA A 3 14.39 1.70 -39.47
N ILE A 4 13.73 2.33 -38.53
CA ILE A 4 13.99 2.20 -37.09
C ILE A 4 13.28 0.91 -36.63
N LEU A 5 14.06 -0.13 -36.36
CA LEU A 5 13.61 -1.36 -35.70
C LEU A 5 13.42 -1.03 -34.21
N LEU A 6 12.18 -0.81 -33.80
CA LEU A 6 11.79 -0.80 -32.41
C LEU A 6 11.86 -2.26 -31.89
N GLY A 7 12.92 -2.58 -31.19
CA GLY A 7 13.04 -3.84 -30.47
C GLY A 7 12.02 -3.89 -29.34
N ALA A 8 11.05 -4.80 -29.39
CA ALA A 8 10.20 -5.12 -28.25
C ALA A 8 11.08 -5.77 -27.16
N ALA A 9 11.25 -5.08 -26.04
CA ALA A 9 11.87 -5.68 -24.86
C ALA A 9 10.96 -6.79 -24.34
N PRO A 10 11.51 -7.96 -23.96
CA PRO A 10 10.69 -9.01 -23.37
C PRO A 10 10.15 -8.48 -22.03
N VAL A 11 8.82 -8.49 -21.91
CA VAL A 11 8.15 -8.34 -20.63
C VAL A 11 8.47 -9.61 -19.84
N PHE A 12 9.36 -9.52 -18.88
CA PHE A 12 9.56 -10.60 -17.92
C PHE A 12 8.30 -10.69 -17.07
N ALA A 13 7.46 -11.68 -17.32
CA ALA A 13 6.47 -12.12 -16.37
C ALA A 13 7.24 -12.50 -15.09
N HIS A 14 6.95 -11.81 -13.99
CA HIS A 14 7.59 -12.07 -12.71
C HIS A 14 7.26 -13.51 -12.30
N ASP A 15 8.28 -14.36 -12.30
CA ASP A 15 8.20 -15.70 -11.75
C ASP A 15 8.28 -15.57 -10.22
N HIS A 16 7.14 -15.28 -9.60
CA HIS A 16 7.01 -15.33 -8.16
C HIS A 16 6.93 -16.80 -7.76
N THR A 17 8.08 -17.40 -7.55
CA THR A 17 8.16 -18.67 -6.83
C THR A 17 7.55 -18.41 -5.45
N PRO A 18 6.44 -19.07 -5.08
CA PRO A 18 5.87 -18.91 -3.76
C PRO A 18 6.97 -19.16 -2.72
N PRO A 19 7.06 -18.35 -1.68
CA PRO A 19 8.09 -18.51 -0.67
C PRO A 19 8.01 -19.93 -0.13
N SER A 20 9.08 -20.70 -0.30
CA SER A 20 9.22 -22.06 0.22
C SER A 20 9.28 -22.10 1.76
N ASP A 21 9.25 -20.91 2.38
CA ASP A 21 9.25 -20.75 3.82
C ASP A 21 7.82 -20.81 4.36
N THR A 22 7.47 -21.94 4.95
CA THR A 22 6.18 -22.17 5.62
C THR A 22 6.16 -21.62 7.07
N SER A 23 7.18 -20.88 7.49
CA SER A 23 7.32 -20.38 8.86
C SER A 23 6.39 -19.21 9.19
N GLY A 24 5.84 -18.52 8.20
CA GLY A 24 4.95 -17.38 8.36
C GLY A 24 3.45 -17.73 8.33
N ILE A 25 2.63 -16.71 8.57
CA ILE A 25 1.18 -16.81 8.44
C ILE A 25 0.81 -16.56 6.98
N ALA A 26 0.05 -17.50 6.38
CA ALA A 26 -0.50 -17.31 5.05
C ALA A 26 -1.55 -16.20 5.06
N ILE A 27 -1.45 -15.30 4.10
CA ILE A 27 -2.37 -14.18 3.91
C ILE A 27 -3.20 -14.50 2.67
N PRO A 28 -4.53 -14.68 2.80
CA PRO A 28 -5.39 -14.97 1.66
C PRO A 28 -5.33 -13.87 0.61
N ASN A 29 -5.43 -14.27 -0.65
CA ASN A 29 -5.53 -13.33 -1.75
C ASN A 29 -6.81 -12.48 -1.68
N ILE A 30 -6.80 -11.35 -2.37
CA ILE A 30 -7.96 -10.49 -2.59
C ILE A 30 -8.06 -10.15 -4.08
N SER A 31 -9.24 -9.85 -4.57
CA SER A 31 -9.42 -9.31 -5.92
C SER A 31 -9.00 -7.84 -5.98
N HIS A 32 -8.78 -7.32 -7.18
CA HIS A 32 -8.47 -5.89 -7.35
C HIS A 32 -9.63 -4.99 -6.91
N GLY A 33 -10.87 -5.41 -7.16
CA GLY A 33 -12.05 -4.69 -6.69
C GLY A 33 -12.16 -4.70 -5.16
N GLU A 34 -11.87 -5.82 -4.50
CA GLU A 34 -11.81 -5.89 -3.03
C GLU A 34 -10.71 -4.98 -2.48
N MET A 35 -9.56 -4.88 -3.16
CA MET A 35 -8.46 -4.00 -2.79
C MET A 35 -8.94 -2.54 -2.70
N ALA A 36 -9.69 -2.05 -3.69
CA ALA A 36 -10.22 -0.69 -3.72
C ALA A 36 -11.19 -0.42 -2.55
N ILE A 37 -12.05 -1.40 -2.22
CA ILE A 37 -12.99 -1.30 -1.09
C ILE A 37 -12.22 -1.33 0.23
N LEU A 38 -11.35 -2.30 0.44
CA LEU A 38 -10.54 -2.42 1.66
C LEU A 38 -9.71 -1.16 1.93
N ALA A 39 -9.27 -0.47 0.88
CA ALA A 39 -8.56 0.79 1.00
C ALA A 39 -9.37 1.86 1.72
N SER A 40 -10.69 1.92 1.50
CA SER A 40 -11.58 2.87 2.17
C SER A 40 -11.80 2.55 3.66
N TYR A 41 -11.76 1.26 4.02
CA TYR A 41 -11.97 0.78 5.39
C TYR A 41 -10.68 0.59 6.20
N ARG A 42 -9.51 0.68 5.57
CA ARG A 42 -8.23 0.35 6.21
C ARG A 42 -7.97 1.10 7.52
N ALA A 43 -8.33 2.38 7.58
CA ALA A 43 -8.11 3.19 8.78
C ALA A 43 -8.95 2.67 9.96
N GLU A 44 -10.18 2.25 9.69
CA GLU A 44 -11.08 1.68 10.69
C GLU A 44 -10.58 0.30 11.15
N ILE A 45 -10.09 -0.53 10.22
CA ILE A 45 -9.49 -1.84 10.53
C ILE A 45 -8.29 -1.68 11.47
N VAL A 46 -7.36 -0.79 11.14
CA VAL A 46 -6.16 -0.55 11.95
C VAL A 46 -6.51 0.06 13.31
N ALA A 47 -7.45 1.02 13.34
CA ALA A 47 -7.92 1.61 14.59
C ALA A 47 -8.59 0.59 15.52
N LEU A 48 -9.33 -0.37 14.94
CA LEU A 48 -9.93 -1.47 15.69
C LEU A 48 -8.87 -2.42 16.24
N ALA A 49 -7.86 -2.76 15.44
CA ALA A 49 -6.75 -3.62 15.85
C ALA A 49 -5.96 -3.06 17.04
N HIS A 50 -5.81 -1.74 17.12
CA HIS A 50 -5.16 -1.09 18.25
C HIS A 50 -5.99 -1.07 19.54
N GLN A 51 -7.26 -1.50 19.53
CA GLN A 51 -8.09 -1.66 20.73
C GLN A 51 -7.87 -3.00 21.43
N VAL A 52 -7.20 -3.96 20.78
CA VAL A 52 -6.90 -5.28 21.35
C VAL A 52 -5.84 -5.13 22.45
N ARG A 53 -6.19 -5.51 23.68
CA ARG A 53 -5.32 -5.36 24.85
C ARG A 53 -4.47 -6.61 25.12
N GLN A 54 -4.99 -7.78 24.75
CA GLN A 54 -4.32 -9.06 24.96
C GLN A 54 -4.14 -9.79 23.62
N PRO A 55 -3.20 -9.31 22.79
CA PRO A 55 -3.01 -9.88 21.46
C PRO A 55 -2.37 -11.27 21.53
N GLN A 56 -2.91 -12.19 20.76
CA GLN A 56 -2.29 -13.49 20.51
C GLN A 56 -1.06 -13.34 19.58
N PRO A 57 -0.12 -14.30 19.58
CA PRO A 57 1.09 -14.23 18.76
C PRO A 57 0.82 -14.00 17.26
N ASP A 58 -0.14 -14.74 16.70
CA ASP A 58 -0.50 -14.63 15.27
C ASP A 58 -1.10 -13.25 14.94
N PHE A 59 -1.98 -12.75 15.80
CA PHE A 59 -2.52 -11.40 15.66
C PHE A 59 -1.40 -10.34 15.71
N THR A 60 -0.46 -10.49 16.63
CA THR A 60 0.69 -9.57 16.76
C THR A 60 1.56 -9.60 15.52
N THR A 61 1.79 -10.79 14.95
CA THR A 61 2.57 -10.99 13.73
C THR A 61 1.90 -10.31 12.55
N LEU A 62 0.58 -10.53 12.35
CA LEU A 62 -0.20 -9.89 11.30
C LEU A 62 -0.23 -8.36 11.45
N LEU A 63 -0.43 -7.85 12.67
CA LEU A 63 -0.45 -6.40 12.92
C LEU A 63 0.91 -5.75 12.60
N ARG A 64 2.01 -6.39 13.00
CA ARG A 64 3.37 -5.92 12.68
C ARG A 64 3.64 -5.96 11.19
N TYR A 65 3.30 -7.07 10.53
CA TYR A 65 3.45 -7.20 9.08
C TYR A 65 2.67 -6.11 8.35
N THR A 66 1.40 -5.90 8.70
CA THR A 66 0.56 -4.85 8.14
C THR A 66 1.18 -3.46 8.30
N GLY A 67 1.75 -3.17 9.48
CA GLY A 67 2.43 -1.88 9.73
C GLY A 67 3.70 -1.69 8.91
N ILE A 68 4.53 -2.74 8.78
CA ILE A 68 5.76 -2.68 7.97
C ILE A 68 5.40 -2.54 6.49
N GLN A 69 4.45 -3.35 6.01
CA GLN A 69 4.01 -3.30 4.63
C GLN A 69 3.41 -1.94 4.26
N TYR A 70 2.65 -1.32 5.18
CA TYR A 70 2.17 0.06 5.03
C TYR A 70 3.30 1.06 4.80
N ALA A 71 4.36 0.97 5.59
CA ALA A 71 5.50 1.88 5.49
C ALA A 71 6.29 1.66 4.19
N ASP A 72 6.57 0.40 3.83
CA ASP A 72 7.31 0.05 2.62
C ASP A 72 6.55 0.45 1.34
N CYS A 73 5.22 0.34 1.35
CA CYS A 73 4.38 0.71 0.21
C CYS A 73 4.14 2.23 0.09
N LEU A 74 4.65 3.07 0.99
CA LEU A 74 4.40 4.51 1.02
C LEU A 74 2.91 4.84 0.86
N TRP A 75 2.06 4.14 1.60
CA TRP A 75 0.62 4.21 1.45
C TRP A 75 0.06 5.64 1.52
N GLY A 76 -0.76 5.99 0.54
CA GLY A 76 -1.38 7.31 0.44
C GLY A 76 -0.47 8.43 -0.05
N VAL A 77 0.85 8.16 -0.23
CA VAL A 77 1.82 9.12 -0.77
C VAL A 77 1.95 8.98 -2.28
N VAL A 78 1.92 7.72 -2.79
CA VAL A 78 2.04 7.45 -4.23
C VAL A 78 0.66 7.36 -4.88
N PRO A 79 0.26 8.34 -5.72
CA PRO A 79 -1.01 8.29 -6.42
C PRO A 79 -1.11 7.08 -7.35
N GLY A 80 -2.30 6.49 -7.43
CA GLY A 80 -2.56 5.37 -8.33
C GLY A 80 -2.03 4.02 -7.86
N SER A 81 -1.41 3.93 -6.68
CA SER A 81 -0.88 2.65 -6.18
C SER A 81 -1.93 1.53 -6.02
N ILE A 82 -3.21 1.89 -5.98
CA ILE A 82 -4.33 0.94 -5.92
C ILE A 82 -4.96 0.75 -7.29
N SER A 83 -5.26 1.84 -8.00
CA SER A 83 -6.07 1.84 -9.22
C SER A 83 -5.27 1.64 -10.50
N ASP A 84 -3.96 1.82 -10.46
CA ASP A 84 -3.06 1.69 -11.62
C ASP A 84 -2.19 0.44 -11.46
N GLU A 85 -2.53 -0.59 -12.22
CA GLU A 85 -1.81 -1.87 -12.21
C GLU A 85 -0.35 -1.75 -12.69
N ALA A 86 -0.05 -0.74 -13.51
CA ALA A 86 1.31 -0.44 -13.95
C ALA A 86 2.14 0.28 -12.88
N SER A 87 1.52 0.71 -11.79
CA SER A 87 2.23 1.37 -10.69
C SER A 87 3.22 0.42 -10.03
N PRO A 88 4.49 0.82 -9.87
CA PRO A 88 5.51 0.05 -9.14
C PRO A 88 5.15 -0.27 -7.68
N PHE A 89 4.09 0.34 -7.16
CA PHE A 89 3.59 0.17 -5.80
C PHE A 89 2.30 -0.66 -5.74
N ASN A 90 1.76 -1.12 -6.88
CA ASN A 90 0.47 -1.82 -6.90
C ASN A 90 0.53 -3.17 -6.17
N GLU A 91 1.51 -4.03 -6.47
CA GLU A 91 1.72 -5.32 -5.82
C GLU A 91 1.91 -5.16 -4.29
N CYS A 92 2.76 -4.22 -3.89
CA CYS A 92 3.01 -3.91 -2.50
C CYS A 92 1.71 -3.46 -1.78
N SER A 93 0.91 -2.61 -2.43
CA SER A 93 -0.39 -2.17 -1.90
C SER A 93 -1.39 -3.32 -1.80
N HIS A 94 -1.35 -4.25 -2.75
CA HIS A 94 -2.16 -5.47 -2.74
C HIS A 94 -1.85 -6.33 -1.51
N ALA A 95 -0.56 -6.60 -1.24
CA ALA A 95 -0.10 -7.35 -0.07
C ALA A 95 -0.50 -6.67 1.25
N TYR A 96 -0.39 -5.33 1.33
CA TYR A 96 -0.81 -4.56 2.50
C TYR A 96 -2.31 -4.71 2.78
N LEU A 97 -3.16 -4.59 1.76
CA LEU A 97 -4.62 -4.65 1.93
C LEU A 97 -5.10 -6.08 2.18
N ALA A 98 -4.47 -7.08 1.56
CA ALA A 98 -4.70 -8.48 1.87
C ALA A 98 -4.37 -8.78 3.35
N ALA A 99 -3.24 -8.29 3.84
CA ALA A 99 -2.86 -8.41 5.25
C ALA A 99 -3.85 -7.68 6.18
N SER A 100 -4.35 -6.51 5.78
CA SER A 100 -5.37 -5.79 6.54
C SER A 100 -6.69 -6.58 6.64
N LYS A 101 -7.10 -7.27 5.56
CA LYS A 101 -8.24 -8.18 5.57
C LYS A 101 -7.99 -9.38 6.50
N ALA A 102 -6.81 -10.02 6.40
CA ALA A 102 -6.45 -11.14 7.28
C ALA A 102 -6.46 -10.72 8.75
N LEU A 103 -5.94 -9.54 9.07
CA LEU A 103 -5.96 -8.96 10.42
C LEU A 103 -7.41 -8.77 10.91
N LEU A 104 -8.29 -8.22 10.08
CA LEU A 104 -9.70 -8.03 10.40
C LEU A 104 -10.40 -9.38 10.68
N LEU A 105 -10.15 -10.38 9.83
CA LEU A 105 -10.73 -11.73 10.02
C LEU A 105 -10.26 -12.37 11.32
N THR A 106 -9.00 -12.16 11.71
CA THR A 106 -8.46 -12.67 12.99
C THR A 106 -9.15 -11.99 14.19
N MET A 107 -9.54 -10.73 14.08
CA MET A 107 -10.22 -10.01 15.16
C MET A 107 -11.62 -10.55 15.48
N ARG A 108 -12.28 -11.28 14.56
CA ARG A 108 -13.61 -11.89 14.81
C ARG A 108 -13.64 -12.78 16.04
N SER A 109 -12.56 -13.50 16.28
CA SER A 109 -12.45 -14.44 17.41
C SER A 109 -12.06 -13.79 18.74
N LEU A 110 -11.75 -12.50 18.74
CA LEU A 110 -11.29 -11.79 19.91
C LEU A 110 -12.44 -11.19 20.72
N PRO A 111 -12.60 -11.51 22.01
CA PRO A 111 -13.75 -11.09 22.81
C PRO A 111 -13.86 -9.56 22.96
N GLU A 112 -12.76 -8.84 22.84
CA GLU A 112 -12.72 -7.38 23.04
C GLU A 112 -13.26 -6.60 21.84
N VAL A 113 -13.10 -7.13 20.63
CA VAL A 113 -13.38 -6.43 19.38
C VAL A 113 -14.21 -7.25 18.37
N GLY A 114 -14.53 -8.50 18.68
CA GLY A 114 -15.17 -9.45 17.74
C GLY A 114 -16.45 -8.93 17.13
N ASP A 115 -17.38 -8.39 17.92
CA ASP A 115 -18.65 -7.86 17.42
C ASP A 115 -18.45 -6.67 16.47
N LYS A 116 -17.46 -5.80 16.77
CA LYS A 116 -17.12 -4.67 15.90
C LYS A 116 -16.47 -5.15 14.62
N ALA A 117 -15.60 -6.16 14.70
CA ALA A 117 -14.95 -6.77 13.55
C ALA A 117 -15.99 -7.42 12.64
N GLU A 118 -16.94 -8.17 13.17
CA GLU A 118 -18.02 -8.78 12.41
C GLU A 118 -18.91 -7.75 11.71
N SER A 119 -19.25 -6.67 12.41
CA SER A 119 -20.00 -5.55 11.82
C SER A 119 -19.24 -4.90 10.66
N LEU A 120 -17.91 -4.73 10.81
CA LEU A 120 -17.06 -4.15 9.78
C LEU A 120 -16.94 -5.10 8.57
N ILE A 121 -16.75 -6.41 8.80
CA ILE A 121 -16.73 -7.43 7.76
C ILE A 121 -18.04 -7.40 6.97
N SER A 122 -19.18 -7.41 7.67
CA SER A 122 -20.51 -7.38 7.03
C SER A 122 -20.70 -6.15 6.13
N ARG A 123 -20.18 -4.99 6.51
CA ARG A 123 -20.24 -3.78 5.67
C ARG A 123 -19.35 -3.92 4.43
N ILE A 124 -18.13 -4.43 4.59
CA ILE A 124 -17.21 -4.67 3.48
C ILE A 124 -17.81 -5.69 2.50
N ASP A 125 -18.29 -6.82 3.00
CA ASP A 125 -18.87 -7.89 2.17
C ASP A 125 -20.13 -7.42 1.42
N ALA A 126 -20.95 -6.59 2.05
CA ALA A 126 -22.10 -5.98 1.40
C ALA A 126 -21.66 -5.07 0.24
N GLU A 127 -20.64 -4.24 0.43
CA GLU A 127 -20.13 -3.35 -0.61
C GLU A 127 -19.47 -4.13 -1.74
N VAL A 128 -18.66 -5.16 -1.44
CA VAL A 128 -18.08 -6.08 -2.41
C VAL A 128 -19.16 -6.75 -3.28
N THR A 129 -20.24 -7.20 -2.62
CA THR A 129 -21.36 -7.86 -3.31
C THR A 129 -22.13 -6.88 -4.18
N LEU A 130 -22.48 -5.72 -3.66
CA LEU A 130 -23.29 -4.72 -4.36
C LEU A 130 -22.56 -4.14 -5.58
N THR A 131 -21.24 -4.01 -5.51
CA THR A 131 -20.41 -3.46 -6.59
C THR A 131 -19.91 -4.53 -7.57
N GLY A 132 -20.05 -5.81 -7.23
CA GLY A 132 -19.43 -6.90 -8.01
C GLY A 132 -17.90 -6.90 -7.96
N ALA A 133 -17.33 -6.27 -6.95
CA ALA A 133 -15.89 -6.07 -6.81
C ALA A 133 -15.08 -7.38 -6.78
N ALA A 134 -15.66 -8.46 -6.27
CA ALA A 134 -15.01 -9.78 -6.24
C ALA A 134 -14.63 -10.30 -7.64
N PHE A 135 -15.30 -9.84 -8.70
CA PHE A 135 -15.04 -10.27 -10.07
C PHE A 135 -14.05 -9.38 -10.83
N ILE A 136 -13.58 -8.29 -10.21
CA ILE A 136 -12.61 -7.38 -10.81
C ILE A 136 -11.21 -7.88 -10.43
N GLY A 137 -10.54 -8.54 -11.38
CA GLY A 137 -9.18 -9.05 -11.21
C GLY A 137 -8.12 -8.10 -11.76
N CYS A 138 -6.89 -8.28 -11.34
CA CYS A 138 -5.66 -7.68 -11.88
C CYS A 138 -4.56 -8.74 -11.95
N LEU A 139 -3.37 -8.34 -12.37
CA LEU A 139 -2.20 -9.23 -12.46
C LEU A 139 -1.88 -9.94 -11.12
N TYR A 140 -2.08 -9.26 -9.99
CA TYR A 140 -1.79 -9.77 -8.65
C TYR A 140 -3.01 -10.37 -7.94
N SER A 141 -4.18 -10.41 -8.59
CA SER A 141 -5.36 -11.10 -8.05
C SER A 141 -5.13 -12.60 -8.10
N GLY A 142 -5.17 -13.23 -6.94
CA GLY A 142 -4.89 -14.66 -6.80
C GLY A 142 -3.51 -14.96 -6.24
N GLU A 143 -2.63 -13.97 -6.06
CA GLU A 143 -1.38 -14.17 -5.35
C GLU A 143 -1.62 -14.37 -3.86
N GLU A 144 -0.95 -15.38 -3.31
CA GLU A 144 -0.91 -15.63 -1.87
C GLU A 144 0.33 -14.95 -1.29
N PHE A 145 0.12 -14.17 -0.22
CA PHE A 145 1.21 -13.55 0.51
C PHE A 145 1.49 -14.30 1.82
N ASN A 146 2.65 -14.05 2.41
CA ASN A 146 3.05 -14.68 3.67
C ASN A 146 3.78 -13.67 4.54
N THR A 147 3.52 -13.69 5.85
CA THR A 147 4.17 -12.78 6.80
C THR A 147 5.67 -13.00 6.95
N ALA A 148 6.22 -14.11 6.46
CA ALA A 148 7.67 -14.36 6.42
C ALA A 148 8.40 -13.54 5.35
N SER A 149 7.68 -13.02 4.33
CA SER A 149 8.27 -12.25 3.23
C SER A 149 7.56 -10.90 3.06
N LEU A 150 8.35 -9.83 2.87
CA LEU A 150 7.82 -8.51 2.57
C LEU A 150 7.78 -8.29 1.06
N VAL A 151 6.65 -7.83 0.57
CA VAL A 151 6.51 -7.35 -0.81
C VAL A 151 7.00 -5.91 -0.87
N ARG A 152 8.01 -5.67 -1.69
CA ARG A 152 8.65 -4.36 -1.82
C ARG A 152 8.28 -3.69 -3.13
N PRO A 153 8.14 -2.35 -3.15
CA PRO A 153 7.94 -1.64 -4.39
C PRO A 153 9.08 -1.85 -5.37
N GLN A 154 8.75 -1.87 -6.65
CA GLN A 154 9.73 -1.99 -7.73
C GLN A 154 10.38 -0.63 -8.01
N TRP A 155 11.34 -0.23 -7.17
CA TRP A 155 11.95 1.11 -7.20
C TRP A 155 12.53 1.50 -8.55
N LEU A 156 13.17 0.57 -9.27
CA LEU A 156 13.73 0.87 -10.60
C LEU A 156 12.63 1.15 -11.62
N SER A 157 11.50 0.46 -11.55
CA SER A 157 10.35 0.68 -12.41
C SER A 157 9.73 2.06 -12.18
N SER A 158 9.93 2.66 -10.99
CA SER A 158 9.45 4.01 -10.69
C SER A 158 10.06 5.08 -11.60
N LEU A 159 11.25 4.84 -12.16
CA LEU A 159 11.89 5.75 -13.12
C LEU A 159 11.16 5.79 -14.47
N PHE A 160 10.43 4.74 -14.81
CA PHE A 160 9.70 4.58 -16.07
C PHE A 160 8.20 4.80 -15.91
N HIS A 161 7.74 5.09 -14.68
CA HIS A 161 6.33 5.36 -14.38
C HIS A 161 6.17 6.85 -14.01
N PRO A 162 5.75 7.72 -14.95
CA PRO A 162 5.76 9.17 -14.76
C PRO A 162 4.99 9.67 -13.54
N PRO A 163 3.77 9.16 -13.20
CA PRO A 163 3.06 9.60 -12.01
C PRO A 163 3.83 9.34 -10.71
N THR A 164 4.43 8.16 -10.58
CA THR A 164 5.25 7.80 -9.43
C THR A 164 6.51 8.64 -9.37
N LEU A 165 7.23 8.79 -10.47
CA LEU A 165 8.45 9.60 -10.55
C LEU A 165 8.20 11.05 -10.13
N LEU A 166 7.15 11.68 -10.65
CA LEU A 166 6.80 13.06 -10.30
C LEU A 166 6.46 13.20 -8.82
N THR A 167 5.72 12.24 -8.27
CA THR A 167 5.38 12.24 -6.84
C THR A 167 6.62 12.11 -5.97
N LEU A 168 7.52 11.18 -6.28
CA LEU A 168 8.76 11.00 -5.56
C LEU A 168 9.65 12.25 -5.65
N LEU A 169 9.78 12.84 -6.84
CA LEU A 169 10.51 14.10 -7.01
C LEU A 169 9.91 15.23 -6.18
N ALA A 170 8.59 15.39 -6.18
CA ALA A 170 7.92 16.39 -5.37
C ALA A 170 8.15 16.17 -3.86
N LEU A 171 8.13 14.92 -3.42
CA LEU A 171 8.36 14.56 -2.03
C LEU A 171 9.77 14.87 -1.56
N PHE A 172 10.79 14.60 -2.38
CA PHE A 172 12.18 14.81 -2.02
C PHE A 172 12.65 16.25 -2.25
N LEU A 173 12.20 16.91 -3.33
CA LEU A 173 12.64 18.26 -3.68
C LEU A 173 11.78 19.36 -3.04
N GLY A 174 10.51 19.08 -2.74
CA GLY A 174 9.58 20.04 -2.15
C GLY A 174 10.10 20.65 -0.83
N PRO A 175 10.50 19.86 0.17
CA PRO A 175 11.03 20.37 1.43
C PRO A 175 12.27 21.24 1.24
N VAL A 176 13.16 20.88 0.32
CA VAL A 176 14.36 21.67 0.01
C VAL A 176 13.98 23.02 -0.60
N GLY A 177 13.05 23.03 -1.55
CA GLY A 177 12.54 24.25 -2.17
C GLY A 177 11.89 25.20 -1.16
N VAL A 178 11.05 24.65 -0.27
CA VAL A 178 10.41 25.44 0.82
C VAL A 178 11.46 26.03 1.76
N SER A 179 12.45 25.24 2.17
CA SER A 179 13.52 25.70 3.06
C SER A 179 14.35 26.81 2.45
N LEU A 180 14.67 26.68 1.15
CA LEU A 180 15.41 27.72 0.42
C LEU A 180 14.58 29.00 0.26
N ALA A 181 13.30 28.91 -0.03
CA ALA A 181 12.41 30.05 -0.14
C ALA A 181 12.25 30.78 1.21
N ALA A 182 12.04 30.03 2.28
CA ALA A 182 11.95 30.59 3.65
C ALA A 182 13.25 31.32 4.05
N SER A 183 14.42 30.72 3.76
CA SER A 183 15.71 31.34 4.06
C SER A 183 15.96 32.63 3.27
N ARG A 184 15.53 32.69 2.01
CA ARG A 184 15.60 33.90 1.19
C ARG A 184 14.70 35.02 1.73
N MET A 185 13.44 34.68 2.09
CA MET A 185 12.51 35.64 2.67
C MET A 185 13.02 36.20 4.02
N ALA A 186 13.59 35.35 4.86
CA ALA A 186 14.18 35.82 6.14
C ALA A 186 15.35 36.79 5.91
N ARG A 187 16.24 36.51 4.95
CA ARG A 187 17.35 37.42 4.60
C ARG A 187 16.87 38.76 4.07
N THR A 188 15.86 38.77 3.21
CA THR A 188 15.30 40.03 2.68
C THR A 188 14.63 40.88 3.77
N ALA A 189 13.96 40.23 4.73
CA ALA A 189 13.34 40.89 5.86
C ALA A 189 14.38 41.54 6.79
N THR A 190 15.51 40.88 7.05
CA THR A 190 16.60 41.47 7.87
C THR A 190 17.27 42.62 7.18
N LEU A 191 17.51 42.54 5.87
CA LEU A 191 18.10 43.68 5.12
C LEU A 191 17.19 44.90 5.12
N ARG A 192 15.88 44.75 4.98
CA ARG A 192 14.92 45.86 5.06
C ARG A 192 14.88 46.54 6.45
N ARG A 193 15.07 45.76 7.53
CA ARG A 193 15.13 46.32 8.89
C ARG A 193 16.44 47.05 9.18
N ALA A 194 17.52 46.70 8.51
CA ALA A 194 18.83 47.34 8.68
C ALA A 194 18.94 48.66 7.88
N SER A 195 18.03 48.90 6.92
CA SER A 195 18.01 50.13 6.07
C SER A 195 16.96 51.16 6.49
N ALA A 196 16.16 50.88 7.53
CA ALA A 196 15.19 51.80 8.15
C ALA A 196 15.66 52.33 9.48
#